data_030f4d7f5273765722e6efb21a20e093
#
_entry.id   030f4d7f5273765722e6efb21a20e093
#
_cell.length_a   1.000
_cell.length_b   1.000
_cell.length_c   1.000
_cell.angle_alpha   90.00
_cell.angle_beta   90.00
_cell.angle_gamma   90.00
#
_symmetry.space_group_name_H-M   'P 1'
#
loop_
_entity.id
_entity.type
_entity.pdbx_description
1 polymer ?
#
loop_
_entity_poly.entity_id
_entity_poly.type
_entity_poly.pdbx_seq_one_letter_code
_entity_poly.pdbx_strand_id
1 'polypeptide(L)'
;MDEIDLKLLRLLQKNARTPIKALAGEVRLSSPAVSARIERLEKQGVIRAYTLDLDPLQLGHHILAYIHLDMQPIQKEEFYPFIAACSNVLECNCVTGNYSMLIKVSFASTQELDALSDVCKNSARPKHRSCFPRRCRREPLWYEKSLHVQAFFFCPQGGGNFDLSAC
;
A
#
# COMPACT_ATOMS: atom_id res chain seq x y z
N MET A 1 -21.71 11.73 -3.40
CA MET A 1 -21.40 10.66 -4.36
C MET A 1 -22.73 10.06 -4.82
N ASP A 2 -23.01 10.07 -6.11
CA ASP A 2 -24.24 9.55 -6.71
C ASP A 2 -24.01 8.23 -7.46
N GLU A 3 -25.06 7.63 -8.05
CA GLU A 3 -24.96 6.35 -8.77
C GLU A 3 -24.04 6.44 -10.00
N ILE A 4 -23.97 7.61 -10.62
CA ILE A 4 -23.10 7.86 -11.78
C ILE A 4 -21.63 7.85 -11.32
N ASP A 5 -21.32 8.47 -10.18
CA ASP A 5 -19.97 8.45 -9.60
C ASP A 5 -19.55 7.01 -9.28
N LEU A 6 -20.44 6.22 -8.67
CA LEU A 6 -20.17 4.81 -8.39
C LEU A 6 -19.92 3.99 -9.65
N LYS A 7 -20.69 4.26 -10.73
CA LYS A 7 -20.49 3.60 -12.01
C LYS A 7 -19.16 3.99 -12.64
N LEU A 8 -18.78 5.26 -12.60
CA LEU A 8 -17.47 5.75 -13.06
C LEU A 8 -16.31 5.09 -12.31
N LEU A 9 -16.40 5.01 -10.99
CA LEU A 9 -15.38 4.36 -10.15
C LEU A 9 -15.23 2.87 -10.51
N ARG A 10 -16.34 2.13 -10.72
CA ARG A 10 -16.28 0.72 -11.13
C ARG A 10 -15.62 0.55 -12.50
N LEU A 11 -15.89 1.44 -13.45
CA LEU A 11 -15.27 1.41 -14.78
C LEU A 11 -13.75 1.69 -14.68
N LEU A 12 -13.37 2.68 -13.89
CA LEU A 12 -11.95 3.04 -13.66
C LEU A 12 -11.20 1.96 -12.87
N GLN A 13 -11.85 1.29 -11.90
CA GLN A 13 -11.27 0.14 -11.20
C GLN A 13 -10.99 -1.03 -12.15
N LYS A 14 -11.85 -1.26 -13.14
CA LYS A 14 -11.64 -2.30 -14.15
C LYS A 14 -10.51 -1.93 -15.12
N ASN A 15 -10.43 -0.67 -15.53
CA ASN A 15 -9.36 -0.16 -16.37
C ASN A 15 -9.18 1.34 -16.15
N ALA A 16 -8.14 1.69 -15.38
CA ALA A 16 -7.81 3.09 -15.06
C ALA A 16 -7.43 3.94 -16.30
N ARG A 17 -7.10 3.31 -17.43
CA ARG A 17 -6.77 3.99 -18.69
C ARG A 17 -7.97 4.13 -19.63
N THR A 18 -9.19 3.87 -19.17
CA THR A 18 -10.39 4.02 -20.01
C THR A 18 -10.52 5.48 -20.46
N PRO A 19 -10.59 5.76 -21.79
CA PRO A 19 -10.72 7.12 -22.28
C PRO A 19 -12.00 7.79 -21.78
N ILE A 20 -11.94 9.09 -21.48
CA ILE A 20 -13.08 9.90 -21.02
C ILE A 20 -14.29 9.76 -21.95
N LYS A 21 -14.06 9.72 -23.26
CA LYS A 21 -15.12 9.54 -24.28
C LYS A 21 -15.86 8.20 -24.10
N ALA A 22 -15.14 7.13 -23.76
CA ALA A 22 -15.75 5.82 -23.53
C ALA A 22 -16.54 5.81 -22.20
N LEU A 23 -15.97 6.41 -21.13
CA LEU A 23 -16.69 6.60 -19.87
C LEU A 23 -17.98 7.41 -20.05
N ALA A 24 -17.93 8.48 -20.84
CA ALA A 24 -19.06 9.36 -21.16
C ALA A 24 -20.21 8.56 -21.84
N GLY A 25 -19.86 7.69 -22.80
CA GLY A 25 -20.82 6.78 -23.43
C GLY A 25 -21.50 5.84 -22.44
N GLU A 26 -20.72 5.25 -21.53
CA GLU A 26 -21.21 4.30 -20.52
C GLU A 26 -22.15 4.92 -19.49
N VAL A 27 -21.90 6.17 -19.12
CA VAL A 27 -22.73 6.88 -18.14
C VAL A 27 -23.75 7.82 -18.75
N ARG A 28 -23.79 7.94 -20.08
CA ARG A 28 -24.70 8.81 -20.86
C ARG A 28 -24.57 10.27 -20.48
N LEU A 29 -23.35 10.76 -20.31
CA LEU A 29 -23.01 12.14 -20.05
C LEU A 29 -22.06 12.68 -21.11
N SER A 30 -21.88 14.01 -21.15
CA SER A 30 -20.84 14.63 -21.99
C SER A 30 -19.44 14.39 -21.40
N SER A 31 -18.42 14.35 -22.25
CA SER A 31 -17.03 14.19 -21.81
C SER A 31 -16.59 15.25 -20.77
N PRO A 32 -16.91 16.55 -20.94
CA PRO A 32 -16.62 17.55 -19.91
C PRO A 32 -17.29 17.27 -18.56
N ALA A 33 -18.54 16.79 -18.56
CA ALA A 33 -19.24 16.44 -17.33
C ALA A 33 -18.59 15.26 -16.61
N VAL A 34 -18.11 14.25 -17.34
CA VAL A 34 -17.37 13.12 -16.78
C VAL A 34 -16.03 13.58 -16.23
N SER A 35 -15.27 14.41 -16.95
CA SER A 35 -13.99 14.95 -16.46
C SER A 35 -14.18 15.72 -15.16
N ALA A 36 -15.17 16.62 -15.08
CA ALA A 36 -15.44 17.39 -13.89
C ALA A 36 -15.81 16.50 -12.67
N ARG A 37 -16.52 15.38 -12.91
CA ARG A 37 -16.85 14.41 -11.84
C ARG A 37 -15.61 13.68 -11.35
N ILE A 38 -14.75 13.22 -12.25
CA ILE A 38 -13.50 12.54 -11.89
C ILE A 38 -12.59 13.47 -11.09
N GLU A 39 -12.37 14.70 -11.57
CA GLU A 39 -11.59 15.72 -10.85
C GLU A 39 -12.17 16.01 -9.45
N ARG A 40 -13.48 16.05 -9.32
CA ARG A 40 -14.12 16.22 -8.01
C ARG A 40 -13.81 15.03 -7.09
N LEU A 41 -13.90 13.78 -7.60
CA LEU A 41 -13.60 12.58 -6.83
C LEU A 41 -12.12 12.50 -6.42
N GLU A 42 -11.21 12.98 -7.27
CA GLU A 42 -9.79 13.13 -6.96
C GLU A 42 -9.56 14.19 -5.87
N LYS A 43 -10.14 15.37 -6.03
CA LYS A 43 -10.04 16.46 -5.03
C LYS A 43 -10.64 16.07 -3.67
N GLN A 44 -11.68 15.24 -3.66
CA GLN A 44 -12.29 14.71 -2.44
C GLN A 44 -11.49 13.52 -1.84
N GLY A 45 -10.42 13.08 -2.48
CA GLY A 45 -9.61 11.95 -2.04
C GLY A 45 -10.30 10.57 -2.17
N VAL A 46 -11.45 10.50 -2.87
CA VAL A 46 -12.11 9.22 -3.21
C VAL A 46 -11.24 8.44 -4.16
N ILE A 47 -10.70 9.09 -5.20
CA ILE A 47 -9.64 8.57 -6.05
C ILE A 47 -8.32 9.12 -5.50
N ARG A 48 -7.52 8.26 -4.89
CA ARG A 48 -6.25 8.65 -4.29
C ARG A 48 -5.07 8.54 -5.25
N ALA A 49 -5.10 7.54 -6.13
CA ALA A 49 -4.05 7.29 -7.10
C ALA A 49 -4.55 6.37 -8.22
N TYR A 50 -3.85 6.41 -9.35
CA TYR A 50 -3.93 5.42 -10.42
C TYR A 50 -2.64 4.60 -10.37
N THR A 51 -2.75 3.30 -10.09
CA THR A 51 -1.60 2.41 -9.91
C THR A 51 -1.49 1.42 -11.04
N LEU A 52 -0.28 0.90 -11.25
CA LEU A 52 -0.02 -0.20 -12.17
C LEU A 52 0.13 -1.48 -11.36
N ASP A 53 -0.51 -2.54 -11.83
CA ASP A 53 -0.23 -3.90 -11.38
C ASP A 53 0.86 -4.46 -12.30
N LEU A 54 2.06 -4.67 -11.74
CA LEU A 54 3.23 -5.11 -12.46
C LEU A 54 3.53 -6.57 -12.12
N ASP A 55 3.89 -7.36 -13.13
CA ASP A 55 4.34 -8.72 -12.92
C ASP A 55 5.77 -8.72 -12.33
N PRO A 56 5.96 -9.16 -11.06
CA PRO A 56 7.26 -9.18 -10.42
C PRO A 56 8.28 -10.04 -11.16
N LEU A 57 7.83 -11.13 -11.81
CA LEU A 57 8.71 -12.02 -12.56
C LEU A 57 9.37 -11.32 -13.74
N GLN A 58 8.61 -10.48 -14.46
CA GLN A 58 9.14 -9.69 -15.58
C GLN A 58 10.13 -8.61 -15.12
N LEU A 59 10.06 -8.23 -13.83
CA LEU A 59 11.01 -7.30 -13.20
C LEU A 59 12.23 -8.02 -12.59
N GLY A 60 12.36 -9.33 -12.79
CA GLY A 60 13.46 -10.13 -12.22
C GLY A 60 13.27 -10.51 -10.75
N HIS A 61 12.09 -10.31 -10.20
CA HIS A 61 11.75 -10.70 -8.84
C HIS A 61 11.06 -12.06 -8.84
N HIS A 62 11.81 -13.11 -8.55
CA HIS A 62 11.33 -14.49 -8.63
C HIS A 62 10.68 -15.00 -7.33
N ILE A 63 10.77 -14.22 -6.25
CA ILE A 63 10.27 -14.61 -4.93
C ILE A 63 9.25 -13.57 -4.48
N LEU A 64 8.01 -14.03 -4.29
CA LEU A 64 6.96 -13.29 -3.60
C LEU A 64 6.72 -13.96 -2.25
N ALA A 65 6.88 -13.21 -1.16
CA ALA A 65 6.73 -13.75 0.17
C ALA A 65 5.90 -12.83 1.06
N TYR A 66 5.36 -13.42 2.14
CA TYR A 66 4.65 -12.72 3.20
C TYR A 66 5.37 -12.94 4.51
N ILE A 67 5.78 -11.86 5.14
CA ILE A 67 6.45 -11.87 6.45
C ILE A 67 5.42 -11.46 7.51
N HIS A 68 5.22 -12.33 8.49
CA HIS A 68 4.39 -12.07 9.66
C HIS A 68 5.28 -11.57 10.80
N LEU A 69 4.92 -10.45 11.40
CA LEU A 69 5.64 -9.87 12.53
C LEU A 69 4.70 -9.65 13.70
N ASP A 70 5.19 -9.95 14.89
CA ASP A 70 4.58 -9.52 16.13
C ASP A 70 5.41 -8.38 16.71
N MET A 71 4.85 -7.17 16.73
CA MET A 71 5.53 -5.96 17.15
C MET A 71 4.70 -5.20 18.17
N GLN A 72 5.37 -4.72 19.21
CA GLN A 72 4.73 -3.82 20.16
C GLN A 72 4.51 -2.43 19.53
N PRO A 73 3.50 -1.68 19.98
CA PRO A 73 3.19 -0.34 19.42
C PRO A 73 4.38 0.60 19.34
N ILE A 74 5.19 0.65 20.38
CA ILE A 74 6.38 1.53 20.45
C ILE A 74 7.44 1.22 19.38
N GLN A 75 7.52 -0.02 18.93
CA GLN A 75 8.48 -0.45 17.90
C GLN A 75 8.03 -0.04 16.49
N LYS A 76 6.72 0.17 16.30
CA LYS A 76 6.13 0.51 15.01
C LYS A 76 6.58 1.89 14.52
N GLU A 77 6.79 2.85 15.43
CA GLU A 77 7.20 4.22 15.06
C GLU A 77 8.55 4.26 14.34
N GLU A 78 9.52 3.43 14.79
CA GLU A 78 10.83 3.30 14.13
C GLU A 78 10.78 2.37 12.91
N PHE A 79 9.90 1.39 12.94
CA PHE A 79 9.80 0.36 11.92
C PHE A 79 9.16 0.85 10.62
N TYR A 80 8.10 1.69 10.70
CA TYR A 80 7.43 2.19 9.50
C TYR A 80 8.36 2.98 8.55
N PRO A 81 9.18 3.94 9.03
CA PRO A 81 10.14 4.63 8.15
C PRO A 81 11.15 3.68 7.51
N PHE A 82 11.59 2.67 8.26
CA PHE A 82 12.50 1.65 7.73
C PHE A 82 11.85 0.84 6.60
N ILE A 83 10.65 0.31 6.82
CA ILE A 83 9.92 -0.47 5.81
C ILE A 83 9.55 0.39 4.60
N ALA A 84 9.18 1.65 4.80
CA ALA A 84 8.88 2.59 3.73
C ALA A 84 10.09 2.89 2.82
N ALA A 85 11.32 2.75 3.36
CA ALA A 85 12.54 2.92 2.59
C ALA A 85 12.99 1.65 1.86
N CYS A 86 12.36 0.49 2.11
CA CYS A 86 12.72 -0.79 1.49
C CYS A 86 11.99 -0.96 0.15
N SER A 87 12.72 -0.90 -0.96
CA SER A 87 12.17 -1.04 -2.32
C SER A 87 11.54 -2.41 -2.60
N ASN A 88 11.94 -3.45 -1.86
CA ASN A 88 11.44 -4.81 -1.98
C ASN A 88 10.10 -5.04 -1.25
N VAL A 89 9.64 -4.06 -0.47
CA VAL A 89 8.37 -4.11 0.25
C VAL A 89 7.27 -3.57 -0.66
N LEU A 90 6.30 -4.41 -0.97
CA LEU A 90 5.16 -4.07 -1.82
C LEU A 90 4.00 -3.51 -0.99
N GLU A 91 3.74 -4.12 0.18
CA GLU A 91 2.63 -3.77 1.08
C GLU A 91 3.04 -4.01 2.54
N CYS A 92 2.54 -3.17 3.45
CA CYS A 92 2.68 -3.37 4.88
C CYS A 92 1.32 -3.09 5.53
N ASN A 93 0.73 -4.12 6.13
CA ASN A 93 -0.62 -4.08 6.68
C ASN A 93 -0.61 -4.42 8.17
N CYS A 94 -1.37 -3.64 8.97
CA CYS A 94 -1.72 -4.07 10.33
C CYS A 94 -2.78 -5.16 10.24
N VAL A 95 -2.60 -6.22 11.01
CA VAL A 95 -3.52 -7.36 11.05
C VAL A 95 -3.89 -7.67 12.50
N THR A 96 -5.05 -8.29 12.69
CA THR A 96 -5.51 -8.80 13.98
C THR A 96 -5.21 -10.28 14.08
N GLY A 97 -5.00 -10.79 15.30
CA GLY A 97 -4.69 -12.20 15.56
C GLY A 97 -3.34 -12.37 16.25
N ASN A 98 -2.65 -13.46 15.95
CA ASN A 98 -1.37 -13.82 16.59
C ASN A 98 -0.19 -12.94 16.14
N TYR A 99 -0.37 -12.17 15.08
CA TYR A 99 0.61 -11.24 14.53
C TYR A 99 0.00 -9.87 14.43
N SER A 100 0.82 -8.85 14.59
CA SER A 100 0.36 -7.46 14.51
C SER A 100 0.58 -6.82 13.13
N MET A 101 1.44 -7.42 12.30
CA MET A 101 1.78 -6.91 10.96
C MET A 101 1.97 -8.04 9.95
N LEU A 102 1.56 -7.74 8.71
CA LEU A 102 1.77 -8.58 7.53
C LEU A 102 2.45 -7.72 6.46
N ILE A 103 3.62 -8.16 6.01
CA ILE A 103 4.40 -7.46 4.99
C ILE A 103 4.49 -8.34 3.75
N LYS A 104 4.06 -7.82 2.60
CA LYS A 104 4.24 -8.45 1.30
C LYS A 104 5.52 -7.93 0.67
N VAL A 105 6.39 -8.83 0.29
CA VAL A 105 7.73 -8.51 -0.22
C VAL A 105 8.01 -9.26 -1.51
N SER A 106 8.88 -8.69 -2.35
CA SER A 106 9.32 -9.31 -3.59
C SER A 106 10.84 -9.18 -3.75
N PHE A 107 11.51 -10.30 -4.07
CA PHE A 107 12.96 -10.39 -4.15
C PHE A 107 13.42 -11.14 -5.38
N ALA A 108 14.64 -10.83 -5.82
CA ALA A 108 15.33 -11.58 -6.88
C ALA A 108 15.95 -12.89 -6.35
N SER A 109 16.35 -12.92 -5.06
CA SER A 109 17.02 -14.07 -4.46
C SER A 109 16.54 -14.38 -3.05
N THR A 110 16.71 -15.63 -2.60
CA THR A 110 16.40 -16.06 -1.22
C THR A 110 17.33 -15.41 -0.19
N GLN A 111 18.58 -15.13 -0.56
CA GLN A 111 19.54 -14.46 0.32
C GLN A 111 19.06 -13.04 0.70
N GLU A 112 18.47 -12.32 -0.25
CA GLU A 112 17.90 -10.98 0.02
C GLU A 112 16.66 -11.07 0.94
N LEU A 113 15.81 -12.08 0.74
CA LEU A 113 14.65 -12.34 1.60
C LEU A 113 15.10 -12.69 3.03
N ASP A 114 16.12 -13.56 3.19
CA ASP A 114 16.64 -13.95 4.50
C ASP A 114 17.24 -12.74 5.22
N ALA A 115 17.98 -11.90 4.53
CA ALA A 115 18.56 -10.67 5.08
C ALA A 115 17.47 -9.73 5.63
N LEU A 116 16.37 -9.51 4.91
CA LEU A 116 15.25 -8.69 5.41
C LEU A 116 14.53 -9.38 6.57
N SER A 117 14.28 -10.70 6.48
CA SER A 117 13.64 -11.48 7.53
C SER A 117 14.41 -11.38 8.85
N ASP A 118 15.73 -11.44 8.81
CA ASP A 118 16.57 -11.34 10.03
C ASP A 118 16.54 -9.94 10.62
N VAL A 119 16.53 -8.90 9.80
CA VAL A 119 16.32 -7.52 10.27
C VAL A 119 14.96 -7.39 10.94
N CYS A 120 13.90 -7.88 10.31
CA CYS A 120 12.54 -7.84 10.85
C CYS A 120 12.42 -8.58 12.18
N LYS A 121 12.99 -9.79 12.29
CA LYS A 121 13.00 -10.57 13.54
C LYS A 121 13.76 -9.87 14.66
N ASN A 122 14.87 -9.22 14.34
CA ASN A 122 15.67 -8.48 15.31
C ASN A 122 14.97 -7.19 15.78
N SER A 123 14.19 -6.56 14.92
CA SER A 123 13.38 -5.38 15.25
C SER A 123 12.17 -5.73 16.13
N ALA A 124 11.61 -6.94 15.97
CA ALA A 124 10.50 -7.43 16.78
C ALA A 124 10.92 -7.93 18.19
N ARG A 125 12.22 -8.14 18.44
CA ARG A 125 12.71 -8.53 19.78
C ARG A 125 13.02 -7.29 20.62
N PRO A 126 12.58 -7.20 21.89
CA PRO A 126 12.96 -6.09 22.76
C PRO A 126 14.46 -6.18 23.07
N LYS A 127 15.29 -5.46 22.33
CA LYS A 127 16.70 -5.28 22.65
C LYS A 127 17.05 -3.80 22.63
N HIS A 128 17.67 -3.41 23.73
CA HIS A 128 18.45 -2.21 23.90
C HIS A 128 19.22 -1.80 22.64
N ARG A 129 19.02 -0.53 22.24
CA ARG A 129 19.86 0.31 21.38
C ARG A 129 20.49 -0.29 20.13
N SER A 130 20.10 0.34 19.04
CA SER A 130 20.89 0.56 17.83
C SER A 130 21.44 -0.68 17.12
N CYS A 131 20.79 -1.04 16.05
CA CYS A 131 21.46 -1.40 14.78
C CYS A 131 20.41 -1.66 13.69
N PHE A 132 19.78 -0.60 13.19
CA PHE A 132 19.34 -0.66 11.82
C PHE A 132 20.59 -0.55 10.94
N PRO A 133 20.96 -1.54 10.15
CA PRO A 133 22.12 -1.40 9.28
C PRO A 133 21.87 -0.24 8.32
N ARG A 134 22.76 0.75 8.34
CA ARG A 134 22.79 1.89 7.41
C ARG A 134 23.10 1.48 5.96
N ARG A 135 22.55 0.37 5.47
CA ARG A 135 22.78 -0.10 4.10
C ARG A 135 21.54 -0.68 3.44
N CYS A 136 20.54 0.16 3.24
CA CYS A 136 19.69 0.06 2.06
C CYS A 136 19.86 1.36 1.26
N ARG A 137 21.09 1.59 0.74
CA ARG A 137 21.34 2.55 -0.33
C ARG A 137 21.40 1.77 -1.63
N ARG A 138 20.26 1.51 -2.21
CA ARG A 138 20.12 1.46 -3.66
C ARG A 138 18.95 2.37 -3.98
N GLU A 139 19.22 3.38 -4.78
CA GLU A 139 18.20 4.28 -5.30
C GLU A 139 17.12 3.43 -5.96
N PRO A 140 15.84 3.68 -5.67
CA PRO A 140 14.76 2.93 -6.31
C PRO A 140 14.73 3.32 -7.78
N LEU A 141 15.03 2.38 -8.66
CA LEU A 141 15.10 2.60 -10.10
C LEU A 141 13.76 3.04 -10.72
N TRP A 142 12.62 2.98 -10.02
CA TRP A 142 11.30 3.29 -10.61
C TRP A 142 10.21 3.77 -9.65
N TYR A 143 10.50 4.10 -8.39
CA TYR A 143 9.44 4.48 -7.46
C TYR A 143 9.78 5.72 -6.63
N GLU A 144 9.65 6.90 -7.25
CA GLU A 144 9.50 8.15 -6.50
C GLU A 144 8.07 8.22 -5.93
N LYS A 145 8.00 8.11 -4.61
CA LYS A 145 6.93 8.64 -3.77
C LYS A 145 5.49 8.17 -4.04
N SER A 146 5.14 6.96 -3.64
CA SER A 146 3.86 6.73 -2.97
C SER A 146 3.81 5.35 -2.30
N LEU A 147 4.66 5.13 -1.30
CA LEU A 147 4.35 4.13 -0.28
C LEU A 147 3.20 4.70 0.55
N HIS A 148 1.98 4.47 0.06
CA HIS A 148 0.82 4.57 0.91
C HIS A 148 0.86 3.37 1.84
N VAL A 149 1.26 3.59 3.08
CA VAL A 149 0.95 2.66 4.18
C VAL A 149 -0.57 2.65 4.27
N GLN A 150 -1.19 1.71 3.57
CA GLN A 150 -2.62 1.50 3.65
C GLN A 150 -2.89 0.63 4.87
N ALA A 151 -3.19 1.26 6.00
CA ALA A 151 -3.91 0.57 7.05
C ALA A 151 -5.34 0.31 6.53
N PHE A 152 -5.59 -0.86 5.98
CA PHE A 152 -6.95 -1.33 5.74
C PHE A 152 -7.54 -1.75 7.08
N PHE A 153 -8.20 -0.83 7.76
CA PHE A 153 -9.15 -1.18 8.80
C PHE A 153 -10.40 -1.77 8.13
N PHE A 154 -10.46 -3.08 8.07
CA PHE A 154 -11.74 -3.75 7.88
C PHE A 154 -12.42 -3.77 9.24
N CYS A 155 -13.21 -2.74 9.54
CA CYS A 155 -14.12 -2.76 10.68
C CYS A 155 -15.45 -3.35 10.18
N PRO A 156 -15.93 -4.49 10.71
CA PRO A 156 -17.29 -4.90 10.51
C PRO A 156 -18.19 -3.92 11.26
N GLN A 157 -19.22 -3.46 10.61
CA GLN A 157 -20.22 -2.46 11.00
C GLN A 157 -20.54 -2.43 12.51
N GLY A 158 -20.24 -1.30 13.13
CA GLY A 158 -20.67 -0.96 14.48
C GLY A 158 -20.22 0.47 14.77
N GLY A 159 -21.18 1.42 14.70
CA GLY A 159 -20.92 2.86 14.90
C GLY A 159 -20.31 3.13 16.26
N GLY A 160 -19.15 3.74 16.27
CA GLY A 160 -18.47 4.28 17.43
C GLY A 160 -17.26 5.07 16.97
N ASN A 161 -17.17 6.33 17.39
CA ASN A 161 -16.02 7.19 17.21
C ASN A 161 -14.78 6.50 17.79
N PHE A 162 -13.81 6.15 16.94
CA PHE A 162 -12.51 5.69 17.39
C PHE A 162 -11.53 6.85 17.40
N ASP A 163 -11.05 7.15 18.60
CA ASP A 163 -9.96 8.09 18.89
C ASP A 163 -8.64 7.50 18.35
N LEU A 164 -7.97 8.24 17.45
CA LEU A 164 -6.72 7.86 16.78
C LEU A 164 -5.48 7.89 17.70
N SER A 165 -5.64 8.13 18.99
CA SER A 165 -4.54 8.21 19.97
C SER A 165 -4.16 6.87 20.60
N ALA A 166 -4.79 5.75 20.21
CA ALA A 166 -4.60 4.43 20.82
C ALA A 166 -4.13 3.33 19.87
N CYS A 167 -3.49 3.68 18.73
CA CYS A 167 -2.83 2.68 17.86
C CYS A 167 -1.34 2.97 17.71
#